data_1e2b894d89c49fcd5c73d5cc582e360d
#
_entry.id   1e2b894d89c49fcd5c73d5cc582e360d
#
_cell.length_a   1.000
_cell.length_b   1.000
_cell.length_c   1.000
_cell.angle_alpha   90.00
_cell.angle_beta   90.00
_cell.angle_gamma   90.00
#
_symmetry.space_group_name_H-M   'P 1'
#
loop_
_entity.id
_entity.type
_entity.pdbx_description
1 polymer ?
#
loop_
_entity_poly.entity_id
_entity_poly.type
_entity_poly.pdbx_seq_one_letter_code
_entity_poly.pdbx_strand_id
1 'polypeptide(L)'
;MYDVVLLTLEQGSPPGDACGVGGGCGGCGGGTSGGAAAKAACAPRVPVLACADVLTAAGARVELVTARSDAEIDDVIARFDAPPRHDGLTWPDPESKARLIVATATDGQLRAVVRRLVRRYAPPPSRRPADLADNRTVPDLPPIGVLPLDPAGATGHRDLAAQLGLPRDPAAVAAAVLTGPVRRLDLLRNDGGSVTVDGALIGGTDDNGRAVPWRGRIEVDDAVLSDGTEPIAACVVGNAGGYAEFDGLPLLTEGNPQDGRVEVAVAVPLMVRRRFRSPRIRVEVRRARGRAVSVLPRDGEVRFLDDGVAGSMSRKRSWWTEPGAWAVYAG
;
A
#
# COMPACT_ATOMS: atom_id res chain seq x y z
N MET A 1 14.84 15.06 23.44
CA MET A 1 13.38 14.92 23.65
C MET A 1 12.76 14.91 22.26
N TYR A 2 11.94 13.92 21.92
CA TYR A 2 11.27 13.80 20.63
C TYR A 2 9.83 14.25 20.75
N ASP A 3 9.31 14.86 19.69
CA ASP A 3 7.88 15.12 19.49
C ASP A 3 7.32 14.00 18.62
N VAL A 4 6.42 13.18 19.16
CA VAL A 4 5.87 12.01 18.45
C VAL A 4 4.41 12.26 18.13
N VAL A 5 4.06 12.21 16.86
CA VAL A 5 2.67 12.22 16.41
C VAL A 5 2.23 10.80 16.13
N LEU A 6 1.22 10.34 16.87
CA LEU A 6 0.58 9.06 16.64
C LEU A 6 -0.73 9.29 15.88
N LEU A 7 -0.68 8.99 14.58
CA LEU A 7 -1.77 9.23 13.63
C LEU A 7 -2.61 7.96 13.48
N THR A 8 -3.90 8.09 13.73
CA THR A 8 -4.93 7.10 13.39
C THR A 8 -5.77 7.62 12.24
N LEU A 9 -6.25 6.74 11.37
CA LEU A 9 -7.19 7.09 10.32
C LEU A 9 -8.58 6.57 10.69
N GLU A 10 -9.57 7.45 10.69
CA GLU A 10 -10.95 7.01 10.81
C GLU A 10 -11.32 6.21 9.56
N GLN A 11 -11.95 5.05 9.73
CA GLN A 11 -12.45 4.29 8.58
C GLN A 11 -13.60 5.10 7.96
N GLY A 12 -13.29 5.90 6.95
CA GLY A 12 -14.31 6.38 6.04
C GLY A 12 -14.93 5.15 5.37
N SER A 13 -16.26 5.07 5.32
CA SER A 13 -16.92 4.19 4.37
C SER A 13 -16.22 4.37 3.01
N PRO A 14 -15.96 3.30 2.25
CA PRO A 14 -15.37 3.44 0.93
C PRO A 14 -16.17 4.51 0.18
N PRO A 15 -15.52 5.41 -0.57
CA PRO A 15 -16.23 6.35 -1.40
C PRO A 15 -17.13 5.52 -2.29
N GLY A 16 -18.42 5.55 -1.96
CA GLY A 16 -19.44 4.92 -2.77
C GLY A 16 -19.30 5.55 -4.15
N ASP A 17 -19.22 4.72 -5.18
CA ASP A 17 -19.31 5.16 -6.55
C ASP A 17 -20.46 6.15 -6.63
N ALA A 18 -20.14 7.39 -6.96
CA ALA A 18 -21.12 8.40 -7.27
C ALA A 18 -21.79 8.04 -8.60
N CYS A 19 -22.63 7.02 -8.59
CA CYS A 19 -23.64 6.82 -9.59
C CYS A 19 -24.88 7.55 -9.12
N GLY A 20 -25.08 8.75 -9.69
CA GLY A 20 -26.38 9.39 -9.63
C GLY A 20 -27.44 8.49 -10.26
N VAL A 21 -28.59 8.49 -9.66
CA VAL A 21 -29.94 8.67 -10.18
C VAL A 21 -30.92 8.15 -9.14
N GLY A 22 -31.87 8.95 -8.84
CA GLY A 22 -32.83 8.92 -7.78
C GLY A 22 -33.70 7.64 -7.70
N GLY A 23 -34.24 7.43 -6.52
CA GLY A 23 -35.24 6.47 -6.21
C GLY A 23 -35.40 6.32 -4.70
N GLY A 24 -36.30 7.11 -4.11
CA GLY A 24 -36.66 7.00 -2.70
C GLY A 24 -37.43 5.71 -2.42
N CYS A 25 -37.37 5.30 -1.15
CA CYS A 25 -38.37 4.55 -0.34
C CYS A 25 -37.65 4.14 0.95
N GLY A 26 -37.97 4.54 2.08
CA GLY A 26 -39.03 4.29 2.99
C GLY A 26 -38.93 2.92 3.67
N GLY A 27 -38.64 2.86 4.98
CA GLY A 27 -38.82 1.62 5.73
C GLY A 27 -37.99 1.60 7.03
N CYS A 28 -38.54 2.18 8.09
CA CYS A 28 -38.07 2.03 9.47
C CYS A 28 -38.27 0.60 9.97
N GLY A 29 -37.24 -0.01 10.53
CA GLY A 29 -37.33 -1.22 11.32
C GLY A 29 -36.33 -1.18 12.45
N GLY A 30 -36.79 -0.88 13.65
CA GLY A 30 -35.99 -0.87 14.86
C GLY A 30 -35.51 -2.26 15.24
N GLY A 31 -34.25 -2.38 15.59
CA GLY A 31 -33.63 -3.57 16.13
C GLY A 31 -32.45 -3.18 17.00
N THR A 32 -32.63 -3.39 18.30
CA THR A 32 -31.64 -3.20 19.36
C THR A 32 -30.40 -4.06 19.16
N SER A 33 -29.31 -3.47 18.72
CA SER A 33 -27.97 -4.10 18.70
C SER A 33 -26.88 -3.15 19.21
N GLY A 34 -27.13 -2.54 20.38
CA GLY A 34 -26.21 -1.58 21.01
C GLY A 34 -24.94 -2.14 21.61
N GLY A 35 -24.74 -3.48 21.67
CA GLY A 35 -23.59 -4.07 22.36
C GLY A 35 -22.36 -4.38 21.51
N ALA A 36 -22.54 -4.67 20.23
CA ALA A 36 -21.42 -5.07 19.36
C ALA A 36 -20.66 -3.87 18.75
N ALA A 37 -21.39 -2.80 18.43
CA ALA A 37 -20.79 -1.60 17.85
C ALA A 37 -19.90 -0.84 18.86
N ALA A 38 -20.26 -0.81 20.15
CA ALA A 38 -19.47 -0.19 21.20
C ALA A 38 -18.15 -0.95 21.47
N LYS A 39 -18.16 -2.29 21.37
CA LYS A 39 -16.95 -3.11 21.50
C LYS A 39 -16.00 -2.95 20.32
N ALA A 40 -16.51 -2.82 19.11
CA ALA A 40 -15.70 -2.59 17.91
C ALA A 40 -15.01 -1.21 17.89
N ALA A 41 -15.64 -0.19 18.47
CA ALA A 41 -15.06 1.15 18.56
C ALA A 41 -13.94 1.29 19.63
N CYS A 42 -13.92 0.43 20.65
CA CYS A 42 -12.90 0.49 21.71
C CYS A 42 -11.65 -0.34 21.41
N ALA A 43 -11.77 -1.43 20.63
CA ALA A 43 -10.67 -2.34 20.35
C ALA A 43 -9.45 -1.69 19.64
N PRO A 44 -9.61 -0.79 18.65
CA PRO A 44 -8.48 -0.14 17.99
C PRO A 44 -7.71 0.87 18.87
N ARG A 45 -8.30 1.33 19.95
CA ARG A 45 -7.66 2.34 20.82
C ARG A 45 -6.64 1.77 21.78
N VAL A 46 -6.75 0.50 22.15
CA VAL A 46 -5.86 -0.12 23.15
C VAL A 46 -4.39 -0.13 22.68
N PRO A 47 -4.02 -0.58 21.45
CA PRO A 47 -2.64 -0.52 20.99
C PRO A 47 -2.10 0.92 20.91
N VAL A 48 -2.95 1.88 20.51
CA VAL A 48 -2.59 3.29 20.41
C VAL A 48 -2.22 3.87 21.77
N LEU A 49 -3.07 3.65 22.78
CA LEU A 49 -2.82 4.13 24.15
C LEU A 49 -1.61 3.44 24.77
N ALA A 50 -1.48 2.12 24.61
CA ALA A 50 -0.32 1.38 25.11
C ALA A 50 1.00 1.90 24.49
N CYS A 51 1.03 2.21 23.18
CA CYS A 51 2.19 2.80 22.55
C CYS A 51 2.46 4.21 23.08
N ALA A 52 1.43 5.03 23.24
CA ALA A 52 1.55 6.39 23.76
C ALA A 52 2.08 6.42 25.22
N ASP A 53 1.62 5.51 26.05
CA ASP A 53 2.07 5.39 27.46
C ASP A 53 3.57 5.06 27.52
N VAL A 54 4.04 4.12 26.70
CA VAL A 54 5.47 3.75 26.65
C VAL A 54 6.32 4.92 26.15
N LEU A 55 5.88 5.62 25.09
CA LEU A 55 6.58 6.79 24.58
C LEU A 55 6.67 7.91 25.61
N THR A 56 5.58 8.18 26.33
CA THR A 56 5.51 9.20 27.35
C THR A 56 6.40 8.83 28.56
N ALA A 57 6.37 7.57 28.99
CA ALA A 57 7.26 7.08 30.05
C ALA A 57 8.74 7.20 29.69
N ALA A 58 9.08 7.09 28.39
CA ALA A 58 10.43 7.32 27.87
C ALA A 58 10.77 8.81 27.66
N GLY A 59 9.91 9.74 28.05
CA GLY A 59 10.14 11.18 28.00
C GLY A 59 9.86 11.84 26.65
N ALA A 60 9.16 11.18 25.73
CA ALA A 60 8.69 11.80 24.49
C ALA A 60 7.42 12.63 24.75
N ARG A 61 7.25 13.71 23.98
CA ARG A 61 5.98 14.41 23.91
C ARG A 61 5.10 13.70 22.87
N VAL A 62 3.98 13.15 23.29
CA VAL A 62 3.09 12.39 22.40
C VAL A 62 1.82 13.17 22.12
N GLU A 63 1.48 13.29 20.86
CA GLU A 63 0.20 13.83 20.39
C GLU A 63 -0.57 12.75 19.63
N LEU A 64 -1.80 12.51 20.07
CA LEU A 64 -2.72 11.59 19.39
C LEU A 64 -3.58 12.37 18.41
N VAL A 65 -3.50 12.03 17.12
CA VAL A 65 -4.27 12.66 16.07
C VAL A 65 -5.11 11.61 15.35
N THR A 66 -6.39 11.91 15.15
CA THR A 66 -7.27 11.09 14.31
C THR A 66 -7.64 11.88 13.07
N ALA A 67 -7.17 11.45 11.90
CA ALA A 67 -7.49 12.08 10.64
C ALA A 67 -8.70 11.42 9.97
N ARG A 68 -9.62 12.26 9.50
CA ARG A 68 -10.88 11.90 8.81
C ARG A 68 -10.85 12.24 7.32
N SER A 69 -9.83 12.97 6.91
CA SER A 69 -9.69 13.48 5.54
C SER A 69 -8.23 13.54 5.11
N ASP A 70 -8.02 13.60 3.80
CA ASP A 70 -6.71 13.84 3.20
C ASP A 70 -6.09 15.18 3.68
N ALA A 71 -6.92 16.21 3.92
CA ALA A 71 -6.45 17.51 4.42
C ALA A 71 -5.89 17.40 5.84
N GLU A 72 -6.57 16.68 6.73
CA GLU A 72 -6.09 16.48 8.10
C GLU A 72 -4.78 15.64 8.14
N ILE A 73 -4.61 14.70 7.20
CA ILE A 73 -3.32 14.01 7.03
C ILE A 73 -2.24 15.00 6.58
N ASP A 74 -2.56 15.91 5.64
CA ASP A 74 -1.61 16.93 5.16
C ASP A 74 -1.18 17.89 6.28
N ASP A 75 -2.10 18.27 7.18
CA ASP A 75 -1.78 19.12 8.34
C ASP A 75 -0.79 18.43 9.29
N VAL A 76 -0.92 17.11 9.47
CA VAL A 76 0.05 16.32 10.23
C VAL A 76 1.39 16.29 9.52
N ILE A 77 1.39 15.98 8.21
CA ILE A 77 2.61 15.87 7.40
C ILE A 77 3.37 17.20 7.35
N ALA A 78 2.66 18.35 7.35
CA ALA A 78 3.28 19.67 7.32
C ALA A 78 4.26 19.94 8.47
N ARG A 79 4.15 19.21 9.57
CA ARG A 79 5.07 19.32 10.73
C ARG A 79 6.47 18.76 10.45
N PHE A 80 6.64 18.06 9.36
CA PHE A 80 7.89 17.47 8.92
C PHE A 80 8.58 18.27 7.82
N ASP A 81 8.03 19.43 7.46
CA ASP A 81 8.61 20.28 6.44
C ASP A 81 9.90 20.93 6.91
N ALA A 82 10.91 20.89 6.05
CA ALA A 82 12.07 21.76 6.17
C ALA A 82 11.71 23.22 5.88
N PRO A 83 12.54 24.18 6.29
CA PRO A 83 12.43 25.55 5.83
C PRO A 83 12.32 25.62 4.30
N PRO A 84 11.56 26.59 3.77
CA PRO A 84 11.37 26.73 2.32
C PRO A 84 12.70 26.77 1.57
N ARG A 85 12.83 25.95 0.54
CA ARG A 85 13.99 25.93 -0.35
C ARG A 85 14.01 27.17 -1.25
N HIS A 86 15.18 27.56 -1.73
CA HIS A 86 15.36 28.69 -2.66
C HIS A 86 14.58 28.50 -3.99
N ASP A 87 14.34 27.25 -4.39
CA ASP A 87 13.56 26.88 -5.56
C ASP A 87 12.03 26.85 -5.29
N GLY A 88 11.61 27.15 -4.06
CA GLY A 88 10.22 27.17 -3.61
C GLY A 88 9.60 25.76 -3.51
N LEU A 89 10.40 24.69 -3.48
CA LEU A 89 9.94 23.34 -3.21
C LEU A 89 9.93 23.10 -1.70
N THR A 90 9.03 22.22 -1.25
CA THR A 90 8.95 21.75 0.12
C THR A 90 9.59 20.37 0.19
N TRP A 91 10.52 20.18 1.12
CA TRP A 91 11.15 18.89 1.37
C TRP A 91 11.03 18.53 2.85
N PRO A 92 11.15 17.24 3.20
CA PRO A 92 11.19 16.86 4.60
C PRO A 92 12.44 17.43 5.28
N ASP A 93 12.30 17.81 6.53
CA ASP A 93 13.43 18.20 7.37
C ASP A 93 14.20 16.96 7.84
N PRO A 94 15.44 16.73 7.38
CA PRO A 94 16.22 15.56 7.77
C PRO A 94 16.66 15.60 9.25
N GLU A 95 16.67 16.80 9.85
CA GLU A 95 17.08 17.01 11.25
C GLU A 95 15.88 17.12 12.21
N SER A 96 14.67 16.91 11.68
CA SER A 96 13.45 16.99 12.47
C SER A 96 13.50 16.06 13.68
N LYS A 97 13.16 16.60 14.85
CA LYS A 97 12.92 15.81 16.06
C LYS A 97 11.50 15.26 16.13
N ALA A 98 10.65 15.64 15.19
CA ALA A 98 9.31 15.09 15.04
C ALA A 98 9.38 13.67 14.47
N ARG A 99 8.60 12.77 15.02
CA ARG A 99 8.49 11.38 14.57
C ARG A 99 7.04 11.03 14.33
N LEU A 100 6.79 10.32 13.25
CA LEU A 100 5.45 9.90 12.86
C LEU A 100 5.27 8.42 13.15
N ILE A 101 4.20 8.09 13.86
CA ILE A 101 3.68 6.73 13.97
C ILE A 101 2.32 6.69 13.29
N VAL A 102 2.12 5.76 12.39
CA VAL A 102 0.83 5.52 11.73
C VAL A 102 0.24 4.23 12.28
N ALA A 103 -0.88 4.36 12.99
CA ALA A 103 -1.64 3.23 13.49
C ALA A 103 -2.59 2.75 12.40
N THR A 104 -2.43 1.49 11.95
CA THR A 104 -3.15 0.96 10.81
C THR A 104 -3.86 -0.34 11.11
N ALA A 105 -5.09 -0.47 10.64
CA ALA A 105 -5.80 -1.75 10.58
C ALA A 105 -5.56 -2.48 9.25
N THR A 106 -5.13 -1.75 8.22
CA THR A 106 -4.90 -2.29 6.85
C THR A 106 -3.74 -1.57 6.17
N ASP A 107 -3.09 -2.25 5.22
CA ASP A 107 -2.02 -1.66 4.41
C ASP A 107 -2.52 -0.47 3.58
N GLY A 108 -3.79 -0.48 3.17
CA GLY A 108 -4.43 0.65 2.49
C GLY A 108 -4.42 1.95 3.30
N GLN A 109 -4.51 1.87 4.63
CA GLN A 109 -4.41 3.05 5.49
C GLN A 109 -2.96 3.59 5.51
N LEU A 110 -1.96 2.71 5.64
CA LEU A 110 -0.56 3.11 5.54
C LEU A 110 -0.26 3.73 4.17
N ARG A 111 -0.72 3.07 3.10
CA ARG A 111 -0.63 3.58 1.73
C ARG A 111 -1.23 4.97 1.57
N ALA A 112 -2.37 5.26 2.20
CA ALA A 112 -3.00 6.58 2.15
C ALA A 112 -2.06 7.66 2.69
N VAL A 113 -1.40 7.42 3.84
CA VAL A 113 -0.43 8.36 4.41
C VAL A 113 0.81 8.49 3.52
N VAL A 114 1.39 7.39 3.04
CA VAL A 114 2.57 7.43 2.14
C VAL A 114 2.24 8.16 0.84
N ARG A 115 1.04 7.98 0.28
CA ARG A 115 0.57 8.73 -0.89
C ARG A 115 0.53 10.24 -0.62
N ARG A 116 0.09 10.67 0.56
CA ARG A 116 0.07 12.08 0.94
C ARG A 116 1.47 12.65 1.09
N LEU A 117 2.39 11.89 1.70
CA LEU A 117 3.81 12.27 1.76
C LEU A 117 4.40 12.46 0.35
N VAL A 118 4.19 11.49 -0.55
CA VAL A 118 4.64 11.61 -1.94
C VAL A 118 4.02 12.85 -2.61
N ARG A 119 2.73 13.07 -2.46
CA ARG A 119 2.04 14.21 -3.07
C ARG A 119 2.57 15.54 -2.57
N ARG A 120 2.95 15.62 -1.30
CA ARG A 120 3.52 16.84 -0.70
C ARG A 120 4.93 17.14 -1.19
N TYR A 121 5.78 16.13 -1.24
CA TYR A 121 7.21 16.31 -1.46
C TYR A 121 7.69 16.03 -2.89
N ALA A 122 6.90 15.37 -3.74
CA ALA A 122 7.29 15.15 -5.13
C ALA A 122 7.29 16.47 -5.91
N PRO A 123 8.43 16.89 -6.47
CA PRO A 123 8.47 18.08 -7.31
C PRO A 123 7.65 17.85 -8.59
N PRO A 124 7.03 18.91 -9.15
CA PRO A 124 6.49 18.82 -10.50
C PRO A 124 7.59 18.40 -11.49
N PRO A 125 7.27 17.60 -12.51
CA PRO A 125 8.28 17.11 -13.48
C PRO A 125 9.09 18.24 -14.13
N SER A 126 8.46 19.40 -14.37
CA SER A 126 9.09 20.59 -14.95
C SER A 126 10.04 21.33 -13.99
N ARG A 127 10.03 20.99 -12.70
CA ARG A 127 10.82 21.65 -11.65
C ARG A 127 11.66 20.66 -10.87
N ARG A 128 12.08 19.57 -11.52
CA ARG A 128 12.92 18.57 -10.89
C ARG A 128 14.26 19.19 -10.46
N PRO A 129 14.62 19.14 -9.16
CA PRO A 129 15.88 19.66 -8.68
C PRO A 129 17.06 18.81 -9.16
N ALA A 130 18.21 19.44 -9.39
CA ALA A 130 19.43 18.76 -9.81
C ALA A 130 20.03 17.84 -8.73
N ASP A 131 19.73 18.10 -7.47
CA ASP A 131 20.18 17.32 -6.31
C ASP A 131 19.32 16.08 -6.04
N LEU A 132 18.22 15.90 -6.77
CA LEU A 132 17.43 14.68 -6.71
C LEU A 132 18.08 13.58 -7.58
N ALA A 133 18.34 12.41 -6.98
CA ALA A 133 18.97 11.29 -7.68
C ALA A 133 18.24 10.94 -9.01
N ASP A 134 18.99 10.63 -10.07
CA ASP A 134 18.48 10.46 -11.44
C ASP A 134 17.40 9.39 -11.59
N ASN A 135 17.44 8.38 -10.73
CA ASN A 135 16.49 7.27 -10.73
C ASN A 135 15.28 7.49 -9.80
N ARG A 136 15.08 8.73 -9.29
CA ARG A 136 13.98 9.05 -8.36
C ARG A 136 13.20 10.27 -8.81
N THR A 137 11.95 10.33 -8.42
CA THR A 137 11.05 11.48 -8.65
C THR A 137 10.54 12.09 -7.34
N VAL A 138 10.96 11.53 -6.19
CA VAL A 138 10.66 12.06 -4.84
C VAL A 138 11.94 12.11 -4.00
N PRO A 139 12.06 13.07 -3.07
CA PRO A 139 13.16 13.08 -2.10
C PRO A 139 12.99 11.94 -1.09
N ASP A 140 13.92 11.83 -0.17
CA ASP A 140 13.80 10.95 0.98
C ASP A 140 12.61 11.36 1.83
N LEU A 141 11.59 10.49 1.93
CA LEU A 141 10.43 10.72 2.79
C LEU A 141 10.80 10.53 4.27
N PRO A 142 10.09 11.21 5.20
CA PRO A 142 10.30 11.02 6.63
C PRO A 142 10.06 9.56 7.02
N PRO A 143 10.84 9.00 7.95
CA PRO A 143 10.60 7.65 8.44
C PRO A 143 9.29 7.55 9.23
N ILE A 144 8.62 6.42 9.10
CA ILE A 144 7.33 6.11 9.71
C ILE A 144 7.47 4.94 10.68
N GLY A 145 6.95 5.08 11.90
CA GLY A 145 6.63 3.95 12.76
C GLY A 145 5.30 3.34 12.32
N VAL A 146 5.24 2.04 12.14
CA VAL A 146 4.00 1.34 11.79
C VAL A 146 3.49 0.63 13.03
N LEU A 147 2.29 1.02 13.50
CA LEU A 147 1.63 0.39 14.63
C LEU A 147 0.41 -0.41 14.13
N PRO A 148 0.50 -1.74 14.00
CA PRO A 148 -0.66 -2.55 13.66
C PRO A 148 -1.72 -2.48 14.76
N LEU A 149 -2.97 -2.20 14.39
CA LEU A 149 -4.11 -2.17 15.32
C LEU A 149 -4.61 -3.58 15.67
N ASP A 150 -4.20 -4.59 14.89
CA ASP A 150 -4.35 -6.00 15.19
C ASP A 150 -2.97 -6.66 15.38
N PRO A 151 -2.35 -6.53 16.58
CA PRO A 151 -1.01 -7.08 16.81
C PRO A 151 -0.96 -8.61 16.75
N ALA A 152 -2.08 -9.30 16.95
CA ALA A 152 -2.15 -10.76 16.91
C ALA A 152 -2.23 -11.32 15.47
N GLY A 153 -2.49 -10.46 14.48
CA GLY A 153 -2.66 -10.91 13.09
C GLY A 153 -3.84 -11.87 12.92
N ALA A 154 -4.94 -11.63 13.65
CA ALA A 154 -6.09 -12.52 13.73
C ALA A 154 -6.75 -12.80 12.37
N THR A 155 -6.50 -11.97 11.36
CA THR A 155 -7.05 -12.13 10.01
C THR A 155 -6.32 -13.17 9.16
N GLY A 156 -5.21 -13.75 9.65
CA GLY A 156 -4.45 -14.77 8.91
C GLY A 156 -3.80 -14.29 7.61
N HIS A 157 -4.03 -13.07 7.21
CA HIS A 157 -3.40 -12.47 6.03
C HIS A 157 -2.02 -11.92 6.39
N ARG A 158 -1.06 -12.13 5.49
CA ARG A 158 0.23 -11.46 5.57
C ARG A 158 0.01 -9.98 5.29
N ASP A 159 0.21 -9.16 6.30
CA ASP A 159 0.25 -7.70 6.15
C ASP A 159 1.69 -7.22 5.91
N LEU A 160 1.83 -5.98 5.46
CA LEU A 160 3.13 -5.38 5.16
C LEU A 160 4.06 -5.36 6.39
N ALA A 161 3.53 -5.13 7.60
CA ALA A 161 4.34 -5.14 8.82
C ALA A 161 4.98 -6.50 9.05
N ALA A 162 4.24 -7.60 8.86
CA ALA A 162 4.76 -8.95 8.98
C ALA A 162 5.79 -9.27 7.88
N GLN A 163 5.54 -8.84 6.64
CA GLN A 163 6.47 -9.06 5.52
C GLN A 163 7.78 -8.31 5.69
N LEU A 164 7.71 -7.10 6.20
CA LEU A 164 8.88 -6.28 6.48
C LEU A 164 9.57 -6.64 7.80
N GLY A 165 9.04 -7.61 8.57
CA GLY A 165 9.57 -7.96 9.88
C GLY A 165 9.55 -6.80 10.87
N LEU A 166 8.52 -5.93 10.78
CA LEU A 166 8.37 -4.80 11.70
C LEU A 166 7.78 -5.25 13.02
N PRO A 167 8.09 -4.54 14.13
CA PRO A 167 7.50 -4.83 15.42
C PRO A 167 5.97 -4.65 15.37
N ARG A 168 5.25 -5.52 16.04
CA ARG A 168 3.78 -5.48 16.12
C ARG A 168 3.28 -5.12 17.52
N ASP A 169 4.08 -5.43 18.52
CA ASP A 169 3.78 -5.05 19.92
C ASP A 169 3.94 -3.54 20.10
N PRO A 170 2.97 -2.84 20.74
CA PRO A 170 3.02 -1.39 20.92
C PRO A 170 4.28 -0.89 21.63
N ALA A 171 4.80 -1.64 22.62
CA ALA A 171 6.03 -1.24 23.32
C ALA A 171 7.27 -1.40 22.41
N ALA A 172 7.32 -2.46 21.61
CA ALA A 172 8.38 -2.66 20.62
C ALA A 172 8.35 -1.62 19.51
N VAL A 173 7.16 -1.20 19.05
CA VAL A 173 7.00 -0.09 18.08
C VAL A 173 7.51 1.22 18.70
N ALA A 174 7.13 1.52 19.94
CA ALA A 174 7.60 2.72 20.65
C ALA A 174 9.14 2.71 20.77
N ALA A 175 9.74 1.59 21.15
CA ALA A 175 11.20 1.45 21.27
C ALA A 175 11.88 1.64 19.89
N ALA A 176 11.36 1.02 18.83
CA ALA A 176 11.87 1.17 17.48
C ALA A 176 11.83 2.64 17.02
N VAL A 177 10.75 3.34 17.30
CA VAL A 177 10.62 4.77 16.94
C VAL A 177 11.59 5.64 17.73
N LEU A 178 11.86 5.35 19.00
CA LEU A 178 12.76 6.16 19.84
C LEU A 178 14.24 5.92 19.54
N THR A 179 14.63 4.68 19.34
CA THR A 179 16.05 4.28 19.35
C THR A 179 16.43 3.29 18.22
N GLY A 180 15.43 2.76 17.51
CA GLY A 180 15.66 1.78 16.43
C GLY A 180 16.30 2.39 15.20
N PRO A 181 16.91 1.54 14.36
CA PRO A 181 17.47 1.97 13.08
C PRO A 181 16.36 2.36 12.11
N VAL A 182 16.69 3.30 11.23
CA VAL A 182 15.85 3.65 10.08
C VAL A 182 16.23 2.75 8.90
N ARG A 183 15.23 2.03 8.37
CA ARG A 183 15.39 1.20 7.18
C ARG A 183 14.71 1.86 5.99
N ARG A 184 15.48 2.17 4.95
CA ARG A 184 15.00 2.72 3.69
C ARG A 184 14.41 1.61 2.83
N LEU A 185 13.28 1.89 2.21
CA LEU A 185 12.50 0.96 1.40
C LEU A 185 12.14 1.60 0.07
N ASP A 186 12.02 0.78 -0.93
CA ASP A 186 11.55 1.16 -2.25
C ASP A 186 10.05 1.44 -2.21
N LEU A 187 9.59 2.30 -3.09
CA LEU A 187 8.20 2.65 -3.26
C LEU A 187 7.84 2.53 -4.73
N LEU A 188 6.71 1.94 -5.05
CA LEU A 188 6.19 2.01 -6.41
C LEU A 188 5.29 3.23 -6.53
N ARG A 189 5.50 4.03 -7.57
CA ARG A 189 4.57 5.07 -8.03
C ARG A 189 3.86 4.62 -9.28
N ASN A 190 2.68 5.17 -9.53
CA ASN A 190 1.97 4.91 -10.76
C ASN A 190 1.50 6.20 -11.45
N ASP A 191 1.22 6.10 -12.75
CA ASP A 191 0.75 7.21 -13.59
C ASP A 191 -0.67 7.70 -13.22
N GLY A 192 -1.41 6.93 -12.41
CA GLY A 192 -2.67 7.37 -11.79
C GLY A 192 -2.48 8.30 -10.58
N GLY A 193 -1.24 8.71 -10.25
CA GLY A 193 -0.93 9.59 -9.13
C GLY A 193 -1.03 8.92 -7.76
N SER A 194 -0.98 7.60 -7.72
CA SER A 194 -0.98 6.81 -6.49
C SER A 194 0.37 6.14 -6.24
N VAL A 195 0.46 5.48 -5.10
CA VAL A 195 1.61 4.68 -4.69
C VAL A 195 1.18 3.26 -4.38
N THR A 196 2.12 2.32 -4.44
CA THR A 196 1.97 0.95 -3.98
C THR A 196 3.14 0.64 -3.06
N VAL A 197 2.87 0.26 -1.82
CA VAL A 197 3.90 -0.01 -0.81
C VAL A 197 4.26 -1.49 -0.74
N ASP A 198 3.29 -2.37 -0.93
CA ASP A 198 3.45 -3.83 -0.94
C ASP A 198 3.27 -4.40 -2.35
N GLY A 199 2.06 -4.33 -2.89
CA GLY A 199 1.81 -4.86 -4.21
C GLY A 199 0.39 -4.65 -4.71
N ALA A 200 0.21 -4.82 -6.02
CA ALA A 200 -1.07 -4.79 -6.70
C ALA A 200 -1.35 -6.14 -7.38
N LEU A 201 -2.50 -6.73 -7.08
CA LEU A 201 -3.04 -7.89 -7.77
C LEU A 201 -4.06 -7.41 -8.81
N ILE A 202 -3.82 -7.71 -10.09
CA ILE A 202 -4.65 -7.31 -11.22
C ILE A 202 -5.34 -8.56 -11.76
N GLY A 203 -6.64 -8.48 -11.89
CA GLY A 203 -7.55 -9.58 -12.16
C GLY A 203 -8.63 -9.64 -11.09
N GLY A 204 -9.60 -10.50 -11.25
CA GLY A 204 -10.69 -10.66 -10.30
C GLY A 204 -11.22 -12.08 -10.30
N THR A 205 -12.10 -12.36 -9.36
CA THR A 205 -12.85 -13.61 -9.27
C THR A 205 -14.33 -13.36 -9.58
N ASP A 206 -14.98 -14.40 -10.08
CA ASP A 206 -16.44 -14.45 -10.17
C ASP A 206 -17.07 -14.69 -8.77
N ASP A 207 -18.40 -14.74 -8.73
CA ASP A 207 -19.15 -14.97 -7.48
C ASP A 207 -18.86 -16.35 -6.83
N ASN A 208 -18.23 -17.27 -7.57
CA ASN A 208 -17.81 -18.58 -7.09
C ASN A 208 -16.33 -18.60 -6.67
N GLY A 209 -15.65 -17.46 -6.64
CA GLY A 209 -14.26 -17.33 -6.29
C GLY A 209 -13.29 -17.80 -7.39
N ARG A 210 -13.79 -18.06 -8.62
CA ARG A 210 -12.93 -18.48 -9.73
C ARG A 210 -12.38 -17.27 -10.45
N ALA A 211 -11.10 -17.33 -10.83
CA ALA A 211 -10.48 -16.25 -11.60
C ALA A 211 -11.23 -16.01 -12.92
N VAL A 212 -11.52 -14.74 -13.18
CA VAL A 212 -12.07 -14.29 -14.46
C VAL A 212 -10.91 -14.00 -15.40
N PRO A 213 -10.69 -14.81 -16.44
CA PRO A 213 -9.61 -14.57 -17.39
C PRO A 213 -9.82 -13.26 -18.13
N TRP A 214 -8.74 -12.53 -18.36
CA TRP A 214 -8.72 -11.29 -19.13
C TRP A 214 -7.50 -11.26 -20.05
N ARG A 215 -7.46 -10.36 -21.02
CA ARG A 215 -6.32 -10.18 -21.91
C ARG A 215 -5.69 -8.82 -21.67
N GLY A 216 -4.37 -8.78 -21.68
CA GLY A 216 -3.64 -7.54 -21.52
C GLY A 216 -2.19 -7.66 -21.95
N ARG A 217 -1.64 -6.56 -22.46
CA ARG A 217 -0.21 -6.43 -22.70
C ARG A 217 0.49 -6.04 -21.41
N ILE A 218 1.50 -6.82 -21.02
CA ILE A 218 2.27 -6.61 -19.82
C ILE A 218 3.74 -6.59 -20.19
N GLU A 219 4.38 -5.48 -19.89
CA GLU A 219 5.79 -5.22 -20.22
C GLU A 219 6.53 -4.76 -18.96
N VAL A 220 7.68 -5.35 -18.71
CA VAL A 220 8.60 -4.97 -17.63
C VAL A 220 9.90 -4.52 -18.27
N ASP A 221 10.20 -3.23 -18.19
CA ASP A 221 11.26 -2.60 -18.99
C ASP A 221 11.15 -3.05 -20.47
N ASP A 222 12.11 -3.85 -20.97
CA ASP A 222 12.12 -4.36 -22.34
C ASP A 222 11.53 -5.79 -22.48
N ALA A 223 11.12 -6.42 -21.38
CA ALA A 223 10.60 -7.78 -21.38
C ALA A 223 9.07 -7.83 -21.49
N VAL A 224 8.55 -8.55 -22.49
CA VAL A 224 7.12 -8.79 -22.66
C VAL A 224 6.71 -10.08 -21.95
N LEU A 225 5.92 -9.98 -20.87
CA LEU A 225 5.37 -11.13 -20.16
C LEU A 225 4.07 -11.64 -20.79
N SER A 226 3.28 -10.72 -21.36
CA SER A 226 2.08 -11.02 -22.14
C SER A 226 1.95 -9.99 -23.25
N ASP A 227 1.68 -10.45 -24.46
CA ASP A 227 1.42 -9.58 -25.64
C ASP A 227 -0.06 -9.18 -25.78
N GLY A 228 -0.93 -9.76 -24.95
CA GLY A 228 -2.38 -9.55 -24.95
C GLY A 228 -3.15 -10.47 -25.88
N THR A 229 -2.53 -11.51 -26.48
CA THR A 229 -3.23 -12.46 -27.35
C THR A 229 -3.83 -13.62 -26.56
N GLU A 230 -3.16 -14.06 -25.50
CA GLU A 230 -3.61 -15.16 -24.63
C GLU A 230 -4.34 -14.63 -23.39
N PRO A 231 -5.31 -15.39 -22.84
CA PRO A 231 -5.95 -15.05 -21.60
C PRO A 231 -4.98 -15.24 -20.42
N ILE A 232 -5.03 -14.34 -19.46
CA ILE A 232 -4.31 -14.41 -18.19
C ILE A 232 -5.33 -14.46 -17.05
N ALA A 233 -5.00 -15.18 -15.98
CA ALA A 233 -5.87 -15.31 -14.82
C ALA A 233 -5.59 -14.21 -13.79
N ALA A 234 -4.33 -13.87 -13.60
CA ALA A 234 -3.90 -12.82 -12.69
C ALA A 234 -2.57 -12.22 -13.15
N CYS A 235 -2.36 -10.95 -12.80
CA CYS A 235 -1.06 -10.29 -12.87
C CYS A 235 -0.77 -9.65 -11.51
N VAL A 236 0.45 -9.81 -11.02
CA VAL A 236 0.91 -9.16 -9.78
C VAL A 236 2.04 -8.20 -10.10
N VAL A 237 1.96 -7.02 -9.52
CA VAL A 237 3.03 -6.01 -9.50
C VAL A 237 3.44 -5.85 -8.06
N GLY A 238 4.61 -6.32 -7.67
CA GLY A 238 5.04 -6.41 -6.28
C GLY A 238 6.29 -5.61 -5.96
N ASN A 239 6.30 -5.03 -4.77
CA ASN A 239 7.43 -4.37 -4.15
C ASN A 239 7.99 -5.23 -3.01
N ALA A 240 7.12 -5.59 -2.05
CA ALA A 240 7.49 -6.39 -0.88
C ALA A 240 7.01 -7.86 -0.93
N GLY A 241 6.31 -8.25 -1.95
CA GLY A 241 5.91 -9.65 -2.18
C GLY A 241 4.60 -10.08 -1.54
N GLY A 242 3.80 -9.14 -1.03
CA GLY A 242 2.50 -9.35 -0.37
C GLY A 242 1.46 -10.08 -1.21
N TYR A 243 0.31 -9.72 -1.41
CA TYR A 243 -0.87 -10.24 -2.12
C TYR A 243 -0.66 -11.24 -3.28
N ALA A 244 0.44 -11.96 -3.29
CA ALA A 244 1.02 -12.63 -4.43
C ALA A 244 0.64 -14.12 -4.52
N GLU A 245 -0.51 -14.51 -4.01
CA GLU A 245 -0.98 -15.88 -4.09
C GLU A 245 -2.15 -16.00 -5.06
N PHE A 246 -2.09 -16.98 -5.95
CA PHE A 246 -3.16 -17.33 -6.85
C PHE A 246 -3.40 -18.84 -6.80
N ASP A 247 -4.60 -19.24 -6.36
CA ASP A 247 -5.00 -20.66 -6.25
C ASP A 247 -3.94 -21.54 -5.52
N GLY A 248 -3.43 -21.03 -4.38
CA GLY A 248 -2.39 -21.70 -3.59
C GLY A 248 -0.98 -21.66 -4.21
N LEU A 249 -0.79 -20.97 -5.34
CA LEU A 249 0.51 -20.82 -5.98
C LEU A 249 1.10 -19.43 -5.65
N PRO A 250 2.30 -19.34 -5.08
CA PRO A 250 2.98 -18.06 -4.91
C PRO A 250 3.34 -17.50 -6.29
N LEU A 251 2.79 -16.34 -6.61
CA LEU A 251 3.10 -15.64 -7.87
C LEU A 251 4.45 -14.94 -7.80
N LEU A 252 4.74 -14.27 -6.70
CA LEU A 252 6.05 -13.68 -6.42
C LEU A 252 6.88 -14.61 -5.54
N THR A 253 8.18 -14.61 -5.73
CA THR A 253 9.08 -15.55 -5.03
C THR A 253 10.16 -14.84 -4.21
N GLU A 254 10.49 -13.60 -4.52
CA GLU A 254 11.65 -12.90 -3.99
C GLU A 254 11.39 -11.39 -3.78
N GLY A 255 10.19 -11.03 -3.35
CA GLY A 255 9.89 -9.61 -3.08
C GLY A 255 10.94 -9.01 -2.15
N ASN A 256 11.73 -8.07 -2.65
CA ASN A 256 12.74 -7.35 -1.89
C ASN A 256 12.53 -5.84 -2.05
N PRO A 257 11.94 -5.18 -1.06
CA PRO A 257 11.65 -3.75 -1.14
C PRO A 257 12.89 -2.85 -0.93
N GLN A 258 14.10 -3.35 -1.20
CA GLN A 258 15.35 -2.61 -1.03
C GLN A 258 16.30 -2.76 -2.22
N ASP A 259 15.90 -3.38 -3.31
CA ASP A 259 16.77 -3.65 -4.46
C ASP A 259 16.54 -2.71 -5.65
N GLY A 260 15.64 -1.75 -5.52
CA GLY A 260 15.31 -0.77 -6.55
C GLY A 260 14.55 -1.36 -7.72
N ARG A 261 13.85 -2.49 -7.53
CA ARG A 261 13.14 -3.20 -8.60
C ARG A 261 11.71 -3.54 -8.24
N VAL A 262 10.88 -3.61 -9.25
CA VAL A 262 9.55 -4.20 -9.18
C VAL A 262 9.62 -5.64 -9.65
N GLU A 263 8.99 -6.56 -8.93
CA GLU A 263 8.78 -7.93 -9.38
C GLU A 263 7.37 -8.06 -9.98
N VAL A 264 7.28 -8.67 -11.15
CA VAL A 264 6.01 -8.85 -11.86
C VAL A 264 5.82 -10.32 -12.20
N ALA A 265 4.62 -10.81 -11.94
CA ALA A 265 4.25 -12.17 -12.31
C ALA A 265 2.91 -12.20 -13.03
N VAL A 266 2.80 -13.07 -14.02
CA VAL A 266 1.58 -13.30 -14.79
C VAL A 266 1.22 -14.78 -14.73
N ALA A 267 0.00 -15.07 -14.28
CA ALA A 267 -0.55 -16.42 -14.24
C ALA A 267 -1.33 -16.69 -15.53
N VAL A 268 -0.83 -17.61 -16.36
CA VAL A 268 -1.43 -17.98 -17.64
C VAL A 268 -2.09 -19.35 -17.52
N PRO A 269 -3.41 -19.48 -17.72
CA PRO A 269 -4.10 -20.76 -17.69
C PRO A 269 -3.88 -21.51 -19.01
N LEU A 270 -3.24 -22.67 -18.95
CA LEU A 270 -3.00 -23.54 -20.09
C LEU A 270 -3.92 -24.75 -20.05
N MET A 271 -4.63 -24.99 -21.16
CA MET A 271 -5.43 -26.20 -21.33
C MET A 271 -4.54 -27.38 -21.76
N VAL A 272 -4.28 -28.32 -20.87
CA VAL A 272 -3.53 -29.53 -21.19
C VAL A 272 -4.51 -30.63 -21.59
N ARG A 273 -4.56 -30.95 -22.91
CA ARG A 273 -5.33 -32.08 -23.45
C ARG A 273 -4.53 -33.38 -23.30
N ARG A 274 -5.09 -34.38 -22.61
CA ARG A 274 -4.53 -35.73 -22.54
C ARG A 274 -5.40 -36.70 -23.37
N ARG A 275 -4.76 -37.58 -24.12
CA ARG A 275 -5.39 -38.43 -25.15
C ARG A 275 -6.53 -39.33 -24.62
N PHE A 276 -6.66 -39.58 -23.33
CA PHE A 276 -7.69 -40.45 -22.73
C PHE A 276 -8.18 -39.96 -21.36
N ARG A 277 -8.04 -38.67 -21.05
CA ARG A 277 -8.48 -38.09 -19.79
C ARG A 277 -9.12 -36.72 -20.02
N SER A 278 -9.97 -36.30 -19.09
CA SER A 278 -10.53 -34.98 -19.10
C SER A 278 -9.44 -33.90 -19.17
N PRO A 279 -9.66 -32.82 -19.94
CA PRO A 279 -8.71 -31.73 -20.02
C PRO A 279 -8.48 -31.14 -18.62
N ARG A 280 -7.25 -30.81 -18.31
CA ARG A 280 -6.90 -30.15 -17.06
C ARG A 280 -6.33 -28.77 -17.36
N ILE A 281 -6.70 -27.80 -16.51
CA ILE A 281 -6.08 -26.48 -16.52
C ILE A 281 -4.78 -26.60 -15.71
N ARG A 282 -3.69 -26.16 -16.31
CA ARG A 282 -2.40 -25.94 -15.65
C ARG A 282 -2.13 -24.45 -15.68
N VAL A 283 -1.60 -23.89 -14.60
CA VAL A 283 -1.18 -22.52 -14.56
C VAL A 283 0.33 -22.44 -14.83
N GLU A 284 0.71 -21.66 -15.83
CA GLU A 284 2.10 -21.24 -16.07
C GLU A 284 2.29 -19.88 -15.43
N VAL A 285 3.36 -19.70 -14.66
CA VAL A 285 3.70 -18.40 -14.07
C VAL A 285 4.93 -17.85 -14.77
N ARG A 286 4.76 -16.72 -15.46
CA ARG A 286 5.85 -15.94 -16.07
C ARG A 286 6.24 -14.82 -15.14
N ARG A 287 7.53 -14.60 -14.95
CA ARG A 287 8.06 -13.59 -14.03
C ARG A 287 9.10 -12.73 -14.71
N ALA A 288 9.15 -11.48 -14.34
CA ALA A 288 10.24 -10.56 -14.67
C ALA A 288 10.47 -9.58 -13.53
N ARG A 289 11.66 -9.00 -13.48
CA ARG A 289 12.05 -7.95 -12.54
C ARG A 289 12.62 -6.79 -13.33
N GLY A 290 12.23 -5.58 -13.00
CA GLY A 290 12.65 -4.37 -13.70
C GLY A 290 12.50 -3.12 -12.85
N ARG A 291 12.66 -1.98 -13.47
CA ARG A 291 12.45 -0.67 -12.84
C ARG A 291 11.03 -0.15 -13.05
N ALA A 292 10.41 -0.57 -14.14
CA ALA A 292 9.06 -0.15 -14.47
C ALA A 292 8.28 -1.30 -15.10
N VAL A 293 6.97 -1.27 -14.90
CA VAL A 293 6.02 -2.18 -15.56
C VAL A 293 4.88 -1.38 -16.14
N SER A 294 4.39 -1.80 -17.29
CA SER A 294 3.16 -1.31 -17.87
C SER A 294 2.16 -2.43 -18.08
N VAL A 295 0.91 -2.18 -17.74
CA VAL A 295 -0.22 -3.09 -17.92
C VAL A 295 -1.29 -2.38 -18.75
N LEU A 296 -1.63 -2.96 -19.90
CA LEU A 296 -2.66 -2.45 -20.80
C LEU A 296 -3.73 -3.51 -21.02
N PRO A 297 -4.91 -3.39 -20.36
CA PRO A 297 -6.06 -4.26 -20.64
C PRO A 297 -6.49 -4.16 -22.13
N ARG A 298 -6.91 -5.30 -22.70
CA ARG A 298 -7.40 -5.39 -24.09
C ARG A 298 -8.89 -5.61 -24.17
N ASP A 299 -9.47 -6.30 -23.19
CA ASP A 299 -10.87 -6.74 -23.21
C ASP A 299 -11.80 -5.80 -22.41
N GLY A 300 -11.37 -4.56 -22.17
CA GLY A 300 -12.15 -3.58 -21.40
C GLY A 300 -11.62 -3.41 -19.98
N GLU A 301 -12.53 -3.25 -19.04
CA GLU A 301 -12.20 -2.97 -17.65
C GLU A 301 -11.74 -4.22 -16.89
N VAL A 302 -10.62 -4.12 -16.17
CA VAL A 302 -10.12 -5.16 -15.28
C VAL A 302 -10.06 -4.65 -13.84
N ARG A 303 -10.49 -5.47 -12.91
CA ARG A 303 -10.40 -5.18 -11.47
C ARG A 303 -8.96 -5.35 -10.98
N PHE A 304 -8.60 -4.61 -9.95
CA PHE A 304 -7.34 -4.79 -9.23
C PHE A 304 -7.51 -4.52 -7.74
N LEU A 305 -6.60 -5.08 -6.96
CA LEU A 305 -6.45 -4.82 -5.53
C LEU A 305 -5.03 -4.28 -5.32
N ASP A 306 -4.89 -3.04 -4.87
CA ASP A 306 -3.62 -2.34 -4.69
C ASP A 306 -3.44 -2.00 -3.20
N ASP A 307 -2.52 -2.67 -2.50
CA ASP A 307 -2.36 -2.62 -1.04
C ASP A 307 -3.69 -2.82 -0.29
N GLY A 308 -4.50 -3.78 -0.73
CA GLY A 308 -5.80 -4.06 -0.15
C GLY A 308 -6.93 -3.10 -0.55
N VAL A 309 -6.66 -2.09 -1.40
CA VAL A 309 -7.67 -1.16 -1.91
C VAL A 309 -8.15 -1.60 -3.28
N ALA A 310 -9.45 -1.92 -3.38
CA ALA A 310 -10.06 -2.32 -4.63
C ALA A 310 -10.18 -1.14 -5.62
N GLY A 311 -10.02 -1.45 -6.89
CA GLY A 311 -10.16 -0.51 -7.99
C GLY A 311 -10.34 -1.22 -9.31
N SER A 312 -10.44 -0.44 -10.39
CA SER A 312 -10.51 -0.95 -11.75
C SER A 312 -9.70 -0.09 -12.71
N MET A 313 -9.33 -0.66 -13.85
CA MET A 313 -8.65 0.04 -14.92
C MET A 313 -9.05 -0.49 -16.30
N SER A 314 -9.26 0.43 -17.24
CA SER A 314 -9.55 0.14 -18.64
C SER A 314 -8.51 0.70 -19.61
N ARG A 315 -7.54 1.44 -19.08
CA ARG A 315 -6.46 2.08 -19.84
C ARG A 315 -5.11 1.57 -19.35
N LYS A 316 -4.06 1.84 -20.13
CA LYS A 316 -2.69 1.56 -19.70
C LYS A 316 -2.42 2.20 -18.34
N ARG A 317 -1.84 1.43 -17.44
CA ARG A 317 -1.27 1.89 -16.19
C ARG A 317 0.16 1.44 -16.07
N SER A 318 1.02 2.35 -15.63
CA SER A 318 2.44 2.07 -15.45
C SER A 318 2.82 2.30 -13.99
N TRP A 319 3.64 1.39 -13.46
CA TRP A 319 4.29 1.54 -12.16
C TRP A 319 5.78 1.64 -12.38
N TRP A 320 6.45 2.41 -11.56
CA TRP A 320 7.92 2.50 -11.54
C TRP A 320 8.41 2.57 -10.10
N THR A 321 9.64 2.07 -9.89
CA THR A 321 10.27 2.06 -8.58
C THR A 321 10.90 3.41 -8.26
N GLU A 322 10.70 3.86 -7.03
CA GLU A 322 11.42 4.96 -6.38
C GLU A 322 12.36 4.34 -5.33
N PRO A 323 13.63 4.07 -5.65
CA PRO A 323 14.52 3.31 -4.77
C PRO A 323 14.79 4.04 -3.46
N GLY A 324 14.58 3.35 -2.32
CA GLY A 324 14.80 3.87 -0.98
C GLY A 324 13.99 5.14 -0.63
N ALA A 325 12.88 5.41 -1.34
CA ALA A 325 12.17 6.68 -1.22
C ALA A 325 11.47 6.86 0.12
N TRP A 326 10.95 5.79 0.71
CA TRP A 326 10.31 5.86 2.02
C TRP A 326 11.10 5.09 3.06
N ALA A 327 10.76 5.26 4.33
CA ALA A 327 11.51 4.64 5.39
C ALA A 327 10.62 4.24 6.57
N VAL A 328 11.07 3.22 7.30
CA VAL A 328 10.40 2.74 8.51
C VAL A 328 11.41 2.65 9.66
N TYR A 329 10.91 2.83 10.89
CA TYR A 329 11.67 2.47 12.07
C TYR A 329 11.58 0.95 12.24
N ALA A 330 12.73 0.28 12.28
CA ALA A 330 12.84 -1.15 12.46
C ALA A 330 13.28 -1.51 13.87
N GLY A 331 12.81 -2.64 14.38
CA GLY A 331 13.20 -3.16 15.69
C GLY A 331 14.50 -3.95 15.64
#